data_5aa4bd6b8d0f603fe0866bc727906fee
#
_entry.id   5aa4bd6b8d0f603fe0866bc727906fee
#
_cell.length_a   1.000
_cell.length_b   1.000
_cell.length_c   1.000
_cell.angle_alpha   90.00
_cell.angle_beta   90.00
_cell.angle_gamma   90.00
#
_symmetry.space_group_name_H-M   'P 1'
#
loop_
_entity.id
_entity.type
_entity.pdbx_description
1 polymer ?
#
loop_
_entity_poly.entity_id
_entity_poly.type
_entity_poly.pdbx_seq_one_letter_code
_entity_poly.pdbx_strand_id
1 'polypeptide(L)'
;AMYPENKKYWSSALPKIKDYFDIANIHHISGPDGKCDKDFWVGEFSKLLASKKIDKPIWVTEAMTCGPPVKAYINAFSKGAEVIIDVGVNAPGAKMSKKGRKKLNEFIEKVDGFKSIKIIKKNESAEFTMQDGSKKIIEY
;
A
#
# COMPACT_ATOMS: atom_id res chain seq x y z
N ALA A 1 7.07 4.99 13.31
CA ALA A 1 8.28 4.15 13.24
C ALA A 1 8.29 3.39 11.92
N MET A 2 9.45 3.25 11.31
CA MET A 2 9.58 2.58 10.01
C MET A 2 9.43 1.07 10.15
N TYR A 3 8.68 0.46 9.25
CA TYR A 3 8.58 -0.97 9.05
C TYR A 3 9.18 -1.28 7.65
N PRO A 4 9.99 -2.30 7.46
CA PRO A 4 10.23 -3.47 8.32
C PRO A 4 11.44 -3.38 9.26
N GLU A 5 12.20 -2.31 9.28
CA GLU A 5 13.49 -2.19 9.98
C GLU A 5 13.38 -2.50 11.49
N ASN A 6 12.22 -2.21 12.07
CA ASN A 6 11.94 -2.45 13.49
C ASN A 6 10.97 -3.63 13.73
N LYS A 7 10.99 -4.65 12.89
CA LYS A 7 10.07 -5.79 12.95
C LYS A 7 10.02 -6.47 14.31
N LYS A 8 11.16 -6.65 14.96
CA LYS A 8 11.25 -7.23 16.31
C LYS A 8 10.52 -6.38 17.34
N TYR A 9 10.73 -5.06 17.29
CA TYR A 9 10.05 -4.12 18.15
C TYR A 9 8.53 -4.18 17.93
N TRP A 10 8.07 -4.09 16.70
CA TRP A 10 6.64 -4.14 16.38
C TRP A 10 5.99 -5.46 16.79
N SER A 11 6.66 -6.58 16.60
CA SER A 11 6.15 -7.89 17.02
C SER A 11 5.91 -7.96 18.53
N SER A 12 6.70 -7.23 19.32
CA SER A 12 6.60 -7.16 20.78
C SER A 12 5.62 -6.07 21.26
N ALA A 13 5.59 -4.91 20.58
CA ALA A 13 4.81 -3.75 21.00
C ALA A 13 3.31 -3.88 20.64
N LEU A 14 3.02 -4.32 19.42
CA LEU A 14 1.65 -4.38 18.90
C LEU A 14 0.63 -5.07 19.81
N PRO A 15 0.92 -6.25 20.39
CA PRO A 15 -0.02 -6.89 21.32
C PRO A 15 -0.35 -6.06 22.55
N LYS A 16 0.59 -5.21 22.98
CA LYS A 16 0.46 -4.37 24.19
C LYS A 16 -0.33 -3.09 23.95
N ILE A 17 -0.34 -2.63 22.70
CA ILE A 17 -0.93 -1.33 22.33
C ILE A 17 -2.15 -1.45 21.41
N LYS A 18 -2.58 -2.67 21.03
CA LYS A 18 -3.65 -2.91 20.04
C LYS A 18 -4.97 -2.21 20.35
N ASP A 19 -5.26 -1.98 21.61
CA ASP A 19 -6.50 -1.36 22.06
C ASP A 19 -6.39 0.19 22.13
N TYR A 20 -5.22 0.74 21.84
CA TYR A 20 -4.93 2.17 21.91
C TYR A 20 -4.74 2.83 20.55
N PHE A 21 -5.01 2.13 19.45
CA PHE A 21 -5.00 2.70 18.10
C PHE A 21 -6.13 2.11 17.25
N ASP A 22 -6.66 2.93 16.36
CA ASP A 22 -7.73 2.54 15.43
C ASP A 22 -7.18 2.19 14.04
N ILE A 23 -6.00 2.68 13.69
CA ILE A 23 -5.37 2.52 12.38
C ILE A 23 -3.96 1.98 12.56
N ALA A 24 -3.65 0.88 11.89
CA ALA A 24 -2.31 0.32 11.81
C ALA A 24 -1.53 1.02 10.69
N ASN A 25 -0.65 1.90 11.07
CA ASN A 25 0.06 2.79 10.16
C ASN A 25 1.49 2.29 9.91
N ILE A 26 1.90 2.30 8.64
CA ILE A 26 3.28 2.08 8.22
C ILE A 26 3.77 3.21 7.33
N HIS A 27 5.06 3.52 7.49
CA HIS A 27 5.78 4.38 6.56
C HIS A 27 6.66 3.51 5.67
N HIS A 28 6.61 3.73 4.37
CA HIS A 28 7.54 3.14 3.42
C HIS A 28 8.29 4.23 2.68
N ILE A 29 9.49 4.48 3.14
CA ILE A 29 10.49 5.25 2.39
C ILE A 29 11.40 4.20 1.76
N SER A 30 11.59 4.26 0.43
CA SER A 30 12.51 3.35 -0.25
C SER A 30 13.87 3.35 0.46
N GLY A 31 14.34 2.16 0.83
CA GLY A 31 15.59 2.02 1.55
C GLY A 31 16.79 2.59 0.77
N PRO A 32 17.91 2.83 1.43
CA PRO A 32 19.13 3.41 0.84
C PRO A 32 19.72 2.57 -0.32
N ASP A 33 19.28 1.32 -0.47
CA ASP A 33 19.65 0.43 -1.56
C ASP A 33 18.82 0.63 -2.85
N GLY A 34 17.86 1.57 -2.83
CA GLY A 34 17.04 1.91 -4.00
C GLY A 34 16.12 0.80 -4.48
N LYS A 35 15.99 -0.29 -3.73
CA LYS A 35 15.10 -1.38 -4.09
C LYS A 35 13.66 -0.95 -3.92
N CYS A 36 12.96 -0.98 -5.05
CA CYS A 36 11.54 -0.70 -5.10
C CYS A 36 10.75 -1.81 -4.45
N ASP A 37 9.98 -1.46 -3.44
CA ASP A 37 9.06 -2.40 -2.84
C ASP A 37 7.86 -2.66 -3.74
N LYS A 38 7.43 -3.90 -3.71
CA LYS A 38 6.34 -4.36 -4.59
C LYS A 38 4.96 -3.97 -4.07
N ASP A 39 4.85 -3.64 -2.78
CA ASP A 39 3.58 -3.41 -2.08
C ASP A 39 3.72 -2.56 -0.81
N PHE A 40 4.74 -1.73 -0.73
CA PHE A 40 5.05 -0.90 0.45
C PHE A 40 5.10 -1.68 1.77
N TRP A 41 5.54 -2.94 1.74
CA TRP A 41 5.58 -3.87 2.88
C TRP A 41 4.21 -4.21 3.50
N VAL A 42 3.11 -3.81 2.88
CA VAL A 42 1.76 -4.06 3.38
C VAL A 42 1.51 -5.55 3.59
N GLY A 43 1.91 -6.40 2.66
CA GLY A 43 1.68 -7.83 2.78
C GLY A 43 2.42 -8.49 3.95
N GLU A 44 3.60 -8.01 4.30
CA GLU A 44 4.33 -8.51 5.46
C GLU A 44 3.74 -7.97 6.77
N PHE A 45 3.37 -6.69 6.78
CA PHE A 45 2.75 -6.05 7.93
C PHE A 45 1.36 -6.63 8.24
N SER A 46 0.55 -6.87 7.22
CA SER A 46 -0.76 -7.54 7.34
C SER A 46 -0.62 -8.92 7.98
N LYS A 47 0.38 -9.72 7.56
CA LYS A 47 0.68 -11.02 8.20
C LYS A 47 1.09 -10.87 9.66
N LEU A 48 1.85 -9.84 9.99
CA LEU A 48 2.24 -9.57 11.37
C LEU A 48 1.01 -9.23 12.22
N LEU A 49 0.14 -8.34 11.77
CA LEU A 49 -1.11 -8.00 12.46
C LEU A 49 -1.98 -9.23 12.67
N ALA A 50 -2.21 -10.02 11.62
CA ALA A 50 -2.98 -11.25 11.69
C ALA A 50 -2.39 -12.25 12.70
N SER A 51 -1.06 -12.42 12.75
CA SER A 51 -0.38 -13.28 13.71
C SER A 51 -0.58 -12.85 15.18
N LYS A 52 -0.92 -11.57 15.40
CA LYS A 52 -1.20 -10.98 16.72
C LYS A 52 -2.70 -10.83 16.99
N LYS A 53 -3.57 -11.34 16.09
CA LYS A 53 -5.02 -11.21 16.18
C LYS A 53 -5.47 -9.73 16.26
N ILE A 54 -4.83 -8.89 15.44
CA ILE A 54 -5.13 -7.46 15.32
C ILE A 54 -5.84 -7.26 13.99
N ASP A 55 -7.10 -6.85 14.06
CA ASP A 55 -7.95 -6.51 12.93
C ASP A 55 -8.14 -4.99 12.91
N LYS A 56 -7.24 -4.30 12.24
CA LYS A 56 -7.23 -2.84 12.10
C LYS A 56 -6.89 -2.47 10.66
N PRO A 57 -7.51 -1.40 10.12
CA PRO A 57 -7.20 -0.91 8.79
C PRO A 57 -5.72 -0.54 8.66
N ILE A 58 -5.12 -0.85 7.53
CA ILE A 58 -3.70 -0.55 7.25
C ILE A 58 -3.61 0.71 6.38
N TRP A 59 -2.94 1.72 6.89
CA TRP A 59 -2.62 2.92 6.16
C TRP A 59 -1.12 3.02 5.89
N VAL A 60 -0.75 3.30 4.65
CA VAL A 60 0.61 3.67 4.27
C VAL A 60 0.66 5.19 4.21
N THR A 61 1.10 5.83 5.28
CA THR A 61 1.02 7.29 5.42
C THR A 61 2.23 8.03 4.85
N GLU A 62 3.22 7.32 4.39
CA GLU A 62 4.39 7.88 3.73
C GLU A 62 4.95 6.85 2.74
N ALA A 63 4.42 6.87 1.50
CA ALA A 63 4.89 6.01 0.43
C ALA A 63 5.81 6.78 -0.50
N MET A 64 6.90 6.14 -0.92
CA MET A 64 7.73 6.62 -2.03
C MET A 64 7.74 5.54 -3.11
N THR A 65 7.05 5.79 -4.21
CA THR A 65 7.07 4.88 -5.34
C THR A 65 8.33 5.06 -6.16
N CYS A 66 9.02 3.98 -6.38
CA CYS A 66 10.04 3.84 -7.40
C CYS A 66 9.59 2.78 -8.41
N GLY A 67 9.64 3.04 -9.69
CA GLY A 67 9.16 2.14 -10.75
C GLY A 67 7.70 2.36 -11.14
N PRO A 68 7.00 1.34 -11.68
CA PRO A 68 5.60 1.48 -12.08
C PRO A 68 4.67 1.68 -10.87
N PRO A 69 4.18 2.91 -10.61
CA PRO A 69 3.47 3.19 -9.36
C PRO A 69 2.17 2.40 -9.24
N VAL A 70 1.39 2.28 -10.30
CA VAL A 70 0.09 1.58 -10.31
C VAL A 70 0.20 0.16 -9.78
N LYS A 71 1.26 -0.56 -10.17
CA LYS A 71 1.50 -1.93 -9.71
C LYS A 71 1.72 -2.03 -8.20
N ALA A 72 2.50 -1.13 -7.63
CA ALA A 72 2.77 -1.11 -6.19
C ALA A 72 1.48 -0.84 -5.40
N TYR A 73 0.64 0.09 -5.86
CA TYR A 73 -0.66 0.40 -5.27
C TYR A 73 -1.61 -0.78 -5.33
N ILE A 74 -1.78 -1.39 -6.51
CA ILE A 74 -2.65 -2.57 -6.67
C ILE A 74 -2.21 -3.71 -5.74
N ASN A 75 -0.92 -3.97 -5.67
CA ASN A 75 -0.39 -4.99 -4.77
C ASN A 75 -0.63 -4.65 -3.30
N ALA A 76 -0.49 -3.40 -2.89
CA ALA A 76 -0.73 -2.98 -1.51
C ALA A 76 -2.22 -3.09 -1.14
N PHE A 77 -3.10 -2.58 -1.98
CA PHE A 77 -4.55 -2.71 -1.78
C PHE A 77 -5.01 -4.17 -1.73
N SER A 78 -4.48 -5.02 -2.61
CA SER A 78 -4.81 -6.46 -2.60
C SER A 78 -4.34 -7.20 -1.34
N LYS A 79 -3.49 -6.57 -0.54
CA LYS A 79 -2.96 -7.13 0.73
C LYS A 79 -3.50 -6.43 1.97
N GLY A 80 -4.48 -5.57 1.80
CA GLY A 80 -5.23 -4.97 2.88
C GLY A 80 -4.88 -3.52 3.22
N ALA A 81 -4.10 -2.81 2.39
CA ALA A 81 -4.02 -1.36 2.54
C ALA A 81 -5.37 -0.72 2.18
N GLU A 82 -5.82 0.22 2.99
CA GLU A 82 -7.02 1.02 2.70
C GLU A 82 -6.66 2.41 2.17
N VAL A 83 -5.56 2.98 2.67
CA VAL A 83 -5.09 4.31 2.28
C VAL A 83 -3.60 4.27 1.97
N ILE A 84 -3.20 4.94 0.91
CA ILE A 84 -1.80 5.15 0.54
C ILE A 84 -1.59 6.64 0.25
N ILE A 85 -0.70 7.28 1.01
CA ILE A 85 -0.29 8.66 0.82
C ILE A 85 1.11 8.66 0.21
N ASP A 86 1.21 9.01 -1.08
CA ASP A 86 2.48 9.06 -1.78
C ASP A 86 3.14 10.44 -1.61
N VAL A 87 4.24 10.48 -0.90
CA VAL A 87 5.06 11.69 -0.68
C VAL A 87 6.21 11.80 -1.68
N GLY A 88 6.45 10.77 -2.47
CA GLY A 88 7.55 10.68 -3.43
C GLY A 88 7.45 11.63 -4.63
N VAL A 89 6.29 12.25 -4.80
CA VAL A 89 6.05 13.21 -5.89
C VAL A 89 7.00 14.41 -5.85
N ASN A 90 7.42 14.83 -4.65
CA ASN A 90 8.26 16.01 -4.44
C ASN A 90 9.52 15.73 -3.59
N ALA A 91 9.76 14.50 -3.17
CA ALA A 91 10.92 14.20 -2.34
C ALA A 91 12.23 14.29 -3.16
N PRO A 92 13.30 14.88 -2.60
CA PRO A 92 14.61 14.89 -3.24
C PRO A 92 15.07 13.45 -3.54
N GLY A 93 15.37 13.16 -4.81
CA GLY A 93 15.87 11.84 -5.25
C GLY A 93 14.80 10.84 -5.69
N ALA A 94 13.52 11.05 -5.42
CA ALA A 94 12.42 10.16 -5.82
C ALA A 94 11.44 10.86 -6.77
N LYS A 95 11.94 11.33 -7.89
CA LYS A 95 11.09 12.00 -8.88
C LYS A 95 10.33 10.97 -9.72
N MET A 96 9.04 10.80 -9.42
CA MET A 96 8.15 10.12 -10.34
C MET A 96 8.13 10.87 -11.68
N SER A 97 8.30 10.16 -12.79
CA SER A 97 8.23 10.78 -14.11
C SER A 97 6.82 11.39 -14.36
N LYS A 98 6.75 12.42 -15.21
CA LYS A 98 5.44 13.01 -15.62
C LYS A 98 4.49 11.94 -16.15
N LYS A 99 5.01 10.98 -16.94
CA LYS A 99 4.24 9.84 -17.46
C LYS A 99 3.74 8.92 -16.35
N GLY A 100 4.59 8.63 -15.35
CA GLY A 100 4.20 7.82 -14.19
C GLY A 100 3.10 8.48 -13.37
N ARG A 101 3.23 9.78 -13.11
CA ARG A 101 2.21 10.57 -12.40
C ARG A 101 0.87 10.59 -13.14
N LYS A 102 0.89 10.82 -14.46
CA LYS A 102 -0.33 10.78 -15.27
C LYS A 102 -1.02 9.42 -15.14
N LYS A 103 -0.29 8.33 -15.31
CA LYS A 103 -0.83 6.96 -15.16
C LYS A 103 -1.40 6.70 -13.76
N LEU A 104 -0.72 7.19 -12.72
CA LEU A 104 -1.20 7.03 -11.35
C LEU A 104 -2.50 7.81 -11.12
N ASN A 105 -2.59 9.06 -11.59
CA ASN A 105 -3.80 9.85 -11.47
C ASN A 105 -4.98 9.20 -12.21
N GLU A 106 -4.77 8.77 -13.45
CA GLU A 106 -5.78 8.05 -14.23
C GLU A 106 -6.24 6.75 -13.53
N PHE A 107 -5.33 6.06 -12.86
CA PHE A 107 -5.65 4.89 -12.05
C PHE A 107 -6.50 5.28 -10.84
N ILE A 108 -6.07 6.28 -10.06
CA ILE A 108 -6.80 6.75 -8.87
C ILE A 108 -8.22 7.18 -9.26
N GLU A 109 -8.38 8.02 -10.28
CA GLU A 109 -9.70 8.47 -10.76
C GLU A 109 -10.62 7.30 -11.15
N LYS A 110 -10.05 6.22 -11.66
CA LYS A 110 -10.83 5.01 -12.02
C LYS A 110 -11.31 4.21 -10.82
N VAL A 111 -10.51 4.14 -9.76
CA VAL A 111 -10.76 3.20 -8.66
C VAL A 111 -11.07 3.89 -7.33
N ASP A 112 -11.10 5.21 -7.30
CA ASP A 112 -11.43 5.97 -6.09
C ASP A 112 -12.76 5.51 -5.50
N GLY A 113 -12.78 5.31 -4.17
CA GLY A 113 -13.92 4.79 -3.46
C GLY A 113 -14.25 3.31 -3.74
N PHE A 114 -13.28 2.49 -4.19
CA PHE A 114 -13.52 1.06 -4.33
C PHE A 114 -13.84 0.39 -2.97
N LYS A 115 -14.65 -0.68 -3.04
CA LYS A 115 -15.04 -1.48 -1.87
C LYS A 115 -14.11 -2.68 -1.65
N SER A 116 -13.69 -3.33 -2.73
CA SER A 116 -12.81 -4.50 -2.67
C SER A 116 -12.01 -4.66 -3.95
N ILE A 117 -10.93 -5.42 -3.84
CA ILE A 117 -10.03 -5.73 -4.95
C ILE A 117 -9.76 -7.23 -5.03
N LYS A 118 -9.70 -7.77 -6.24
CA LYS A 118 -9.31 -9.15 -6.52
C LYS A 118 -8.25 -9.17 -7.62
N ILE A 119 -7.13 -9.82 -7.40
CA ILE A 119 -6.15 -10.07 -8.45
C ILE A 119 -6.71 -11.15 -9.39
N ILE A 120 -6.89 -10.80 -10.68
CA ILE A 120 -7.32 -11.74 -11.72
C ILE A 120 -6.10 -12.50 -12.23
N LYS A 121 -5.08 -11.76 -12.67
CA LYS A 121 -3.81 -12.32 -13.12
C LYS A 121 -2.66 -11.58 -12.48
N LYS A 122 -1.80 -12.33 -11.80
CA LYS A 122 -0.67 -11.76 -11.04
C LYS A 122 0.22 -10.91 -11.95
N ASN A 123 0.47 -9.67 -11.52
CA ASN A 123 1.26 -8.65 -12.22
C ASN A 123 0.69 -8.18 -13.57
N GLU A 124 -0.55 -8.47 -13.89
CA GLU A 124 -1.16 -8.09 -15.16
C GLU A 124 -2.51 -7.41 -15.01
N SER A 125 -3.41 -7.96 -14.17
CA SER A 125 -4.75 -7.40 -14.05
C SER A 125 -5.40 -7.63 -12.69
N ALA A 126 -6.22 -6.67 -12.27
CA ALA A 126 -7.03 -6.71 -11.06
C ALA A 126 -8.45 -6.23 -11.32
N GLU A 127 -9.42 -6.80 -10.63
CA GLU A 127 -10.81 -6.37 -10.60
C GLU A 127 -11.06 -5.56 -9.33
N PHE A 128 -11.58 -4.36 -9.49
CA PHE A 128 -12.05 -3.51 -8.41
C PHE A 128 -13.57 -3.54 -8.37
N THR A 129 -14.16 -3.87 -7.23
CA THR A 129 -15.60 -3.73 -6.99
C THR A 129 -15.83 -2.37 -6.35
N MET A 130 -16.66 -1.55 -6.98
CA MET A 130 -17.01 -0.21 -6.52
C MET A 130 -18.11 -0.26 -5.45
N GLN A 131 -18.39 0.87 -4.79
CA GLN A 131 -19.43 0.97 -3.76
C GLN A 131 -20.84 0.67 -4.31
N ASP A 132 -21.10 1.01 -5.57
CA ASP A 132 -22.37 0.72 -6.28
C ASP A 132 -22.49 -0.72 -6.79
N GLY A 133 -21.48 -1.56 -6.53
CA GLY A 133 -21.40 -2.94 -6.99
C GLY A 133 -20.85 -3.11 -8.40
N SER A 134 -20.59 -2.04 -9.13
CA SER A 134 -19.96 -2.13 -10.45
C SER A 134 -18.53 -2.65 -10.35
N LYS A 135 -18.03 -3.22 -11.45
CA LYS A 135 -16.70 -3.81 -11.52
C LYS A 135 -15.85 -3.11 -12.56
N LYS A 136 -14.62 -2.81 -12.20
CA LYS A 136 -13.62 -2.22 -13.08
C LYS A 136 -12.39 -3.11 -13.16
N ILE A 137 -12.00 -3.49 -14.37
CA ILE A 137 -10.76 -4.26 -14.60
C ILE A 137 -9.65 -3.26 -14.94
N ILE A 138 -8.54 -3.38 -14.23
CA ILE A 138 -7.34 -2.58 -14.42
C ILE A 138 -6.21 -3.50 -14.85
N GLU A 139 -5.62 -3.22 -16.00
CA GLU A 139 -4.37 -3.80 -16.47
C GLU A 139 -3.18 -2.93 -16.01
N TYR A 140 -2.04 -3.58 -15.59
CA TYR A 140 -0.92 -2.87 -14.97
C TYR A 140 0.45 -3.56 -15.10
#